data_72eea8a652c45783b5a7971f3ed41cdf
#
_entry.id   72eea8a652c45783b5a7971f3ed41cdf
#
_cell.length_a   1.000
_cell.length_b   1.000
_cell.length_c   1.000
_cell.angle_alpha   90.00
_cell.angle_beta   90.00
_cell.angle_gamma   90.00
#
_symmetry.space_group_name_H-M   'P 1'
#
loop_
_entity.id
_entity.type
_entity.pdbx_description
1 polymer ?
#
loop_
_entity_poly.entity_id
_entity_poly.type
_entity_poly.pdbx_seq_one_letter_code
_entity_poly.pdbx_strand_id
1 'polypeptide(L)'
;MSIKITTLVENSVYGKGLQGEHGLSLLVDTGGHRLLFDTGASDLFIRNARMLGIDLKNVDFLVLSHGHRDHTGGLHHFLQVNQKAEVVCKKELFIPKFKEERENGVMHPDALDSTRFRFVDEVTELCPSVFVFPRLAIADEEDTHFEHFFTLAGGNKQADTFTDELALVLKQGDEVSVLSACSHRGITNIIRVVQEYFPQTPLKLVLGGFHIRNTAKEKFDVIARFFENHLPQRLGVCHCTGIDKYALFHQCFGDRAFYNYTGRVEIL
;
A
#
# COMPACT_ATOMS: atom_id res chain seq x y z
N MET A 1 -11.83 -12.48 -15.56
CA MET A 1 -12.35 -12.62 -14.18
C MET A 1 -12.35 -11.23 -13.56
N SER A 2 -13.35 -10.89 -12.75
CA SER A 2 -13.44 -9.61 -12.05
C SER A 2 -12.54 -9.66 -10.81
N ILE A 3 -11.73 -8.63 -10.59
CA ILE A 3 -10.93 -8.47 -9.38
C ILE A 3 -11.67 -7.49 -8.46
N LYS A 4 -11.84 -7.88 -7.20
CA LYS A 4 -12.51 -7.07 -6.17
C LYS A 4 -11.50 -6.61 -5.13
N ILE A 5 -11.43 -5.30 -4.90
CA ILE A 5 -10.61 -4.69 -3.85
C ILE A 5 -11.54 -4.16 -2.76
N THR A 6 -11.38 -4.63 -1.53
CA THR A 6 -12.15 -4.17 -0.37
C THR A 6 -11.23 -3.51 0.64
N THR A 7 -11.49 -2.26 0.99
CA THR A 7 -10.72 -1.54 2.01
C THR A 7 -11.19 -1.97 3.40
N LEU A 8 -10.35 -2.71 4.11
CA LEU A 8 -10.64 -3.18 5.47
C LEU A 8 -10.31 -2.13 6.52
N VAL A 9 -9.25 -1.36 6.31
CA VAL A 9 -8.83 -0.26 7.19
C VAL A 9 -8.32 0.91 6.36
N GLU A 10 -8.74 2.09 6.75
CA GLU A 10 -8.29 3.39 6.30
C GLU A 10 -8.62 4.42 7.40
N ASN A 11 -8.06 5.63 7.31
CA ASN A 11 -8.23 6.69 8.31
C ASN A 11 -9.69 7.17 8.43
N SER A 12 -10.46 7.09 7.34
CA SER A 12 -11.85 7.54 7.25
C SER A 12 -12.82 6.38 7.09
N VAL A 13 -14.02 6.52 7.65
CA VAL A 13 -15.07 5.51 7.60
C VAL A 13 -16.44 6.16 7.40
N TYR A 14 -17.24 5.59 6.49
CA TYR A 14 -18.64 6.00 6.27
C TYR A 14 -19.64 4.85 6.51
N GLY A 15 -19.15 3.61 6.52
CA GLY A 15 -19.99 2.41 6.71
C GLY A 15 -20.47 2.24 8.15
N LYS A 16 -21.77 1.94 8.35
CA LYS A 16 -22.32 1.67 9.67
C LYS A 16 -21.68 0.42 10.30
N GLY A 17 -21.18 0.55 11.53
CA GLY A 17 -20.55 -0.55 12.28
C GLY A 17 -19.07 -0.78 11.95
N LEU A 18 -18.53 -0.13 10.91
CA LEU A 18 -17.11 -0.15 10.61
C LEU A 18 -16.37 0.93 11.42
N GLN A 19 -15.07 0.74 11.58
CA GLN A 19 -14.19 1.67 12.27
C GLN A 19 -12.97 2.00 11.40
N GLY A 20 -12.43 3.21 11.55
CA GLY A 20 -11.19 3.67 10.93
C GLY A 20 -10.08 3.80 11.95
N GLU A 21 -8.84 3.68 11.51
CA GLU A 21 -7.65 4.03 12.26
C GLU A 21 -6.59 4.60 11.32
N HIS A 22 -5.55 5.23 11.88
CA HIS A 22 -4.41 5.61 11.07
C HIS A 22 -3.66 4.35 10.61
N GLY A 23 -3.88 3.96 9.38
CA GLY A 23 -3.34 2.73 8.78
C GLY A 23 -4.05 2.36 7.50
N LEU A 24 -3.52 1.36 6.80
CA LEU A 24 -4.10 0.84 5.57
C LEU A 24 -4.13 -0.68 5.57
N SER A 25 -5.25 -1.25 5.12
CA SER A 25 -5.38 -2.68 4.82
C SER A 25 -6.39 -2.88 3.70
N LEU A 26 -5.95 -3.51 2.61
CA LEU A 26 -6.76 -3.79 1.43
C LEU A 26 -6.85 -5.30 1.21
N LEU A 27 -8.06 -5.82 1.03
CA LEU A 27 -8.26 -7.20 0.58
C LEU A 27 -8.50 -7.22 -0.92
N VAL A 28 -7.68 -7.97 -1.65
CA VAL A 28 -7.81 -8.23 -3.08
C VAL A 28 -8.31 -9.65 -3.29
N ASP A 29 -9.45 -9.79 -3.96
CA ASP A 29 -10.04 -11.09 -4.34
C ASP A 29 -10.08 -11.19 -5.86
N THR A 30 -9.31 -12.12 -6.43
CA THR A 30 -9.22 -12.36 -7.87
C THR A 30 -10.21 -13.40 -8.37
N GLY A 31 -11.06 -13.92 -7.49
CA GLY A 31 -11.94 -15.06 -7.74
C GLY A 31 -11.27 -16.43 -7.60
N GLY A 32 -9.94 -16.50 -7.75
CA GLY A 32 -9.15 -17.71 -7.54
C GLY A 32 -8.23 -17.64 -6.32
N HIS A 33 -7.78 -16.44 -5.99
CA HIS A 33 -6.87 -16.18 -4.87
C HIS A 33 -7.30 -14.94 -4.10
N ARG A 34 -6.98 -14.91 -2.81
CA ARG A 34 -7.19 -13.77 -1.92
C ARG A 34 -5.87 -13.29 -1.34
N LEU A 35 -5.62 -12.00 -1.49
CA LEU A 35 -4.45 -11.34 -0.96
C LEU A 35 -4.86 -10.25 0.02
N LEU A 36 -4.16 -10.15 1.15
CA LEU A 36 -4.24 -9.00 2.04
C LEU A 36 -3.02 -8.11 1.77
N PHE A 37 -3.24 -6.85 1.45
CA PHE A 37 -2.18 -5.86 1.28
C PHE A 37 -2.18 -4.95 2.49
N ASP A 38 -1.16 -5.09 3.35
CA ASP A 38 -1.00 -4.50 4.68
C ASP A 38 -2.08 -4.91 5.70
N THR A 39 -1.81 -4.61 6.98
CA THR A 39 -2.63 -5.05 8.12
C THR A 39 -3.16 -3.93 8.99
N GLY A 40 -2.91 -2.65 8.63
CA GLY A 40 -3.23 -1.53 9.50
C GLY A 40 -2.33 -1.45 10.74
N ALA A 41 -2.74 -0.63 11.71
CA ALA A 41 -2.00 -0.38 12.94
C ALA A 41 -2.35 -1.34 14.10
N SER A 42 -3.46 -2.08 13.99
CA SER A 42 -4.00 -2.94 15.04
C SER A 42 -4.72 -4.18 14.50
N ASP A 43 -5.56 -4.82 15.32
CA ASP A 43 -6.47 -5.90 14.92
C ASP A 43 -7.74 -5.38 14.20
N LEU A 44 -7.85 -4.09 13.94
CA LEU A 44 -9.07 -3.47 13.43
C LEU A 44 -9.52 -4.05 12.09
N PHE A 45 -8.58 -4.37 11.18
CA PHE A 45 -8.90 -5.01 9.90
C PHE A 45 -9.65 -6.36 10.08
N ILE A 46 -9.38 -7.12 11.17
CA ILE A 46 -10.09 -8.37 11.47
C ILE A 46 -11.52 -8.08 11.91
N ARG A 47 -11.71 -7.06 12.75
CA ARG A 47 -13.06 -6.65 13.20
C ARG A 47 -13.90 -6.16 12.03
N ASN A 48 -13.34 -5.30 11.19
CA ASN A 48 -14.00 -4.81 9.99
C ASN A 48 -14.28 -5.93 8.96
N ALA A 49 -13.35 -6.86 8.76
CA ALA A 49 -13.56 -8.03 7.91
C ALA A 49 -14.77 -8.86 8.38
N ARG A 50 -14.90 -9.12 9.69
CA ARG A 50 -16.05 -9.82 10.27
C ARG A 50 -17.36 -9.07 10.02
N MET A 51 -17.38 -7.75 10.20
CA MET A 51 -18.55 -6.91 9.92
C MET A 51 -18.97 -6.95 8.45
N LEU A 52 -18.01 -7.11 7.53
CA LEU A 52 -18.21 -7.23 6.08
C LEU A 52 -18.50 -8.67 5.62
N GLY A 53 -18.57 -9.65 6.55
CA GLY A 53 -18.77 -11.06 6.21
C GLY A 53 -17.57 -11.71 5.51
N ILE A 54 -16.37 -11.18 5.70
CA ILE A 54 -15.12 -11.65 5.08
C ILE A 54 -14.38 -12.56 6.07
N ASP A 55 -14.07 -13.78 5.61
CA ASP A 55 -13.25 -14.73 6.37
C ASP A 55 -11.78 -14.62 5.94
N LEU A 56 -10.94 -14.07 6.82
CA LEU A 56 -9.51 -13.90 6.60
C LEU A 56 -8.71 -15.22 6.67
N LYS A 57 -9.29 -16.32 7.14
CA LYS A 57 -8.66 -17.65 7.08
C LYS A 57 -8.44 -18.13 5.64
N ASN A 58 -9.21 -17.56 4.69
CA ASN A 58 -9.15 -17.89 3.28
C ASN A 58 -8.19 -16.99 2.48
N VAL A 59 -7.44 -16.12 3.13
CA VAL A 59 -6.36 -15.35 2.50
C VAL A 59 -5.19 -16.29 2.20
N ASP A 60 -4.66 -16.22 0.98
CA ASP A 60 -3.55 -17.05 0.50
C ASP A 60 -2.21 -16.35 0.65
N PHE A 61 -2.19 -15.01 0.49
CA PHE A 61 -0.99 -14.19 0.61
C PHE A 61 -1.26 -12.95 1.47
N LEU A 62 -0.36 -12.65 2.40
CA LEU A 62 -0.24 -11.34 3.01
C LEU A 62 0.95 -10.63 2.38
N VAL A 63 0.72 -9.51 1.71
CA VAL A 63 1.78 -8.67 1.14
C VAL A 63 1.97 -7.46 2.04
N LEU A 64 3.19 -7.27 2.57
CA LEU A 64 3.53 -6.12 3.41
C LEU A 64 4.34 -5.12 2.58
N SER A 65 3.80 -3.91 2.46
CA SER A 65 4.33 -2.87 1.59
C SER A 65 5.67 -2.29 2.07
N HIS A 66 5.76 -2.00 3.36
CA HIS A 66 6.94 -1.46 4.06
C HIS A 66 6.79 -1.61 5.57
N GLY A 67 7.87 -1.37 6.33
CA GLY A 67 7.95 -1.72 7.75
C GLY A 67 7.28 -0.77 8.74
N HIS A 68 6.56 0.25 8.33
CA HIS A 68 5.89 1.14 9.27
C HIS A 68 4.75 0.46 10.03
N ARG A 69 4.57 0.86 11.30
CA ARG A 69 3.61 0.26 12.23
C ARG A 69 2.16 0.36 11.78
N ASP A 70 1.78 1.41 11.11
CA ASP A 70 0.43 1.62 10.57
C ASP A 70 0.11 0.76 9.34
N HIS A 71 1.07 -0.06 8.90
CA HIS A 71 0.94 -1.08 7.84
C HIS A 71 1.17 -2.50 8.37
N THR A 72 2.02 -2.63 9.40
CA THR A 72 2.43 -3.94 9.94
C THR A 72 1.90 -4.23 11.34
N GLY A 73 1.20 -3.28 11.98
CA GLY A 73 0.75 -3.41 13.37
C GLY A 73 -0.22 -4.56 13.63
N GLY A 74 -0.99 -4.95 12.60
CA GLY A 74 -1.88 -6.10 12.66
C GLY A 74 -1.23 -7.45 12.33
N LEU A 75 0.07 -7.49 11.97
CA LEU A 75 0.74 -8.71 11.49
C LEU A 75 0.60 -9.89 12.45
N HIS A 76 0.92 -9.70 13.74
CA HIS A 76 0.79 -10.78 14.74
C HIS A 76 -0.66 -11.27 14.86
N HIS A 77 -1.64 -10.36 14.81
CA HIS A 77 -3.05 -10.72 14.85
C HIS A 77 -3.48 -11.50 13.61
N PHE A 78 -2.97 -11.12 12.43
CA PHE A 78 -3.23 -11.88 11.20
C PHE A 78 -2.68 -13.30 11.28
N LEU A 79 -1.44 -13.48 11.73
CA LEU A 79 -0.81 -14.81 11.86
C LEU A 79 -1.52 -15.72 12.86
N GLN A 80 -2.23 -15.15 13.86
CA GLN A 80 -3.06 -15.92 14.78
C GLN A 80 -4.34 -16.44 14.13
N VAL A 81 -4.97 -15.65 13.24
CA VAL A 81 -6.25 -16.03 12.60
C VAL A 81 -6.06 -16.80 11.30
N ASN A 82 -4.95 -16.61 10.62
CA ASN A 82 -4.62 -17.28 9.35
C ASN A 82 -3.35 -18.12 9.51
N GLN A 83 -3.47 -19.43 9.34
CA GLN A 83 -2.37 -20.39 9.54
C GLN A 83 -1.72 -20.84 8.23
N LYS A 84 -2.21 -20.38 7.06
CA LYS A 84 -1.76 -20.88 5.75
C LYS A 84 -1.11 -19.83 4.85
N ALA A 85 -1.49 -18.56 4.97
CA ALA A 85 -1.02 -17.51 4.07
C ALA A 85 0.50 -17.37 4.11
N GLU A 86 1.11 -17.25 2.93
CA GLU A 86 2.49 -16.85 2.79
C GLU A 86 2.60 -15.34 3.00
N VAL A 87 3.57 -14.87 3.80
CA VAL A 87 3.82 -13.45 4.03
C VAL A 87 4.91 -12.98 3.07
N VAL A 88 4.54 -12.14 2.14
CA VAL A 88 5.43 -11.64 1.08
C VAL A 88 5.88 -10.23 1.41
N CYS A 89 7.16 -10.01 1.51
CA CYS A 89 7.75 -8.70 1.80
C CYS A 89 9.21 -8.64 1.36
N LYS A 90 9.83 -7.47 1.51
CA LYS A 90 11.28 -7.36 1.41
C LYS A 90 11.95 -7.66 2.75
N LYS A 91 13.18 -8.14 2.71
CA LYS A 91 13.95 -8.46 3.93
C LYS A 91 14.19 -7.22 4.79
N GLU A 92 14.37 -6.07 4.16
CA GLU A 92 14.59 -4.77 4.79
C GLU A 92 13.40 -4.28 5.62
N LEU A 93 12.22 -4.88 5.48
CA LEU A 93 11.02 -4.61 6.30
C LEU A 93 11.32 -4.68 7.81
N PHE A 94 12.22 -5.57 8.21
CA PHE A 94 12.56 -5.84 9.62
C PHE A 94 13.66 -4.94 10.18
N ILE A 95 14.26 -4.07 9.36
CA ILE A 95 15.21 -3.09 9.86
C ILE A 95 14.47 -2.08 10.75
N PRO A 96 14.97 -1.77 11.96
CA PRO A 96 14.31 -0.84 12.87
C PRO A 96 14.06 0.51 12.20
N LYS A 97 12.83 1.02 12.33
CA LYS A 97 12.39 2.28 11.73
C LYS A 97 11.94 3.26 12.81
N PHE A 98 12.21 4.54 12.56
CA PHE A 98 11.88 5.63 13.46
C PHE A 98 11.24 6.79 12.72
N LYS A 99 10.28 7.44 13.36
CA LYS A 99 9.84 8.78 12.98
C LYS A 99 10.39 9.74 14.04
N GLU A 100 11.36 10.56 13.65
CA GLU A 100 12.17 11.32 14.61
C GLU A 100 12.79 10.38 15.66
N GLU A 101 12.49 10.55 16.95
CA GLU A 101 12.98 9.69 18.03
C GLU A 101 12.04 8.52 18.39
N ARG A 102 10.84 8.50 17.79
CA ARG A 102 9.84 7.47 18.09
C ARG A 102 10.01 6.25 17.20
N GLU A 103 10.12 5.09 17.81
CA GLU A 103 10.11 3.81 17.09
C GLU A 103 8.78 3.62 16.32
N ASN A 104 8.88 3.29 15.05
CA ASN A 104 7.76 3.14 14.12
C ASN A 104 7.86 1.89 13.24
N GLY A 105 8.68 0.93 13.63
CA GLY A 105 8.94 -0.31 12.89
C GLY A 105 7.98 -1.45 13.25
N VAL A 106 8.28 -2.62 12.66
CA VAL A 106 7.58 -3.89 12.95
C VAL A 106 7.74 -4.23 14.42
N MET A 107 6.62 -4.54 15.08
CA MET A 107 6.62 -4.92 16.51
C MET A 107 7.09 -6.37 16.69
N HIS A 108 7.97 -6.58 17.67
CA HIS A 108 8.42 -7.91 18.10
C HIS A 108 8.82 -8.85 16.93
N PRO A 109 9.73 -8.42 16.02
CA PRO A 109 10.07 -9.21 14.84
C PRO A 109 10.65 -10.58 15.20
N ASP A 110 11.37 -10.70 16.32
CA ASP A 110 11.97 -11.94 16.80
C ASP A 110 10.94 -12.99 17.22
N ALA A 111 9.69 -12.59 17.46
CA ALA A 111 8.59 -13.49 17.81
C ALA A 111 7.84 -14.05 16.58
N LEU A 112 8.25 -13.68 15.36
CA LEU A 112 7.62 -14.12 14.13
C LEU A 112 8.20 -15.45 13.64
N ASP A 113 7.32 -16.33 13.17
CA ASP A 113 7.75 -17.59 12.51
C ASP A 113 8.30 -17.27 11.11
N SER A 114 9.61 -17.30 10.98
CA SER A 114 10.32 -16.98 9.72
C SER A 114 9.97 -17.93 8.57
N THR A 115 9.44 -19.11 8.84
CA THR A 115 9.05 -20.10 7.81
C THR A 115 7.84 -19.64 6.99
N ARG A 116 7.08 -18.68 7.52
CA ARG A 116 5.91 -18.08 6.85
C ARG A 116 6.28 -16.98 5.86
N PHE A 117 7.55 -16.50 5.84
CA PHE A 117 7.96 -15.35 5.06
C PHE A 117 8.65 -15.75 3.76
N ARG A 118 8.16 -15.17 2.67
CA ARG A 118 8.80 -15.16 1.36
C ARG A 118 9.37 -13.78 1.08
N PHE A 119 10.69 -13.69 1.03
CA PHE A 119 11.36 -12.44 0.68
C PHE A 119 11.47 -12.29 -0.85
N VAL A 120 11.18 -11.08 -1.34
CA VAL A 120 11.19 -10.75 -2.76
C VAL A 120 12.10 -9.55 -3.03
N ASP A 121 12.96 -9.69 -4.04
CA ASP A 121 13.89 -8.65 -4.50
C ASP A 121 13.72 -8.32 -5.98
N GLU A 122 12.97 -9.13 -6.71
CA GLU A 122 12.66 -8.94 -8.13
C GLU A 122 11.15 -8.96 -8.34
N VAL A 123 10.70 -8.37 -9.47
CA VAL A 123 9.29 -8.43 -9.84
C VAL A 123 8.82 -9.90 -9.86
N THR A 124 7.82 -10.18 -9.07
CA THR A 124 7.35 -11.54 -8.82
C THR A 124 5.85 -11.65 -9.06
N GLU A 125 5.43 -12.54 -9.93
CA GLU A 125 4.03 -12.94 -10.04
C GLU A 125 3.69 -13.91 -8.90
N LEU A 126 2.82 -13.51 -7.96
CA LEU A 126 2.43 -14.32 -6.82
C LEU A 126 1.38 -15.36 -7.19
N CYS A 127 0.44 -14.96 -7.99
CA CYS A 127 -0.60 -15.79 -8.58
C CYS A 127 -1.03 -15.13 -9.89
N PRO A 128 -1.81 -15.81 -10.75
CA PRO A 128 -2.17 -15.27 -12.05
C PRO A 128 -2.65 -13.81 -12.01
N SER A 129 -1.95 -12.95 -12.73
CA SER A 129 -2.27 -11.52 -12.87
C SER A 129 -1.97 -10.64 -11.64
N VAL A 130 -1.29 -11.15 -10.63
CA VAL A 130 -0.93 -10.39 -9.41
C VAL A 130 0.58 -10.36 -9.23
N PHE A 131 1.16 -9.17 -9.32
CA PHE A 131 2.60 -8.94 -9.28
C PHE A 131 3.00 -8.07 -8.09
N VAL A 132 4.14 -8.39 -7.49
CA VAL A 132 4.80 -7.54 -6.50
C VAL A 132 6.00 -6.88 -7.17
N PHE A 133 6.13 -5.56 -6.99
CA PHE A 133 7.21 -4.73 -7.49
C PHE A 133 8.09 -4.25 -6.32
N PRO A 134 9.18 -4.95 -5.99
CA PRO A 134 10.01 -4.62 -4.84
C PRO A 134 11.13 -3.62 -5.14
N ARG A 135 11.41 -3.35 -6.44
CA ARG A 135 12.43 -2.39 -6.86
C ARG A 135 11.77 -1.15 -7.46
N LEU A 136 11.57 -0.15 -6.61
CA LEU A 136 10.98 1.12 -6.98
C LEU A 136 12.09 2.15 -7.21
N ALA A 137 12.63 2.20 -8.44
CA ALA A 137 13.66 3.16 -8.81
C ALA A 137 13.15 4.60 -8.67
N ILE A 138 14.00 5.50 -8.20
CA ILE A 138 13.70 6.92 -8.07
C ILE A 138 14.24 7.63 -9.31
N ALA A 139 13.35 8.14 -10.14
CA ALA A 139 13.65 8.97 -11.30
C ALA A 139 13.33 10.46 -11.02
N ASP A 140 12.41 10.70 -10.09
CA ASP A 140 11.99 12.03 -9.65
C ASP A 140 12.16 12.13 -8.13
N GLU A 141 13.20 12.86 -7.70
CA GLU A 141 13.49 13.07 -6.28
C GLU A 141 12.49 14.03 -5.62
N GLU A 142 11.83 14.91 -6.39
CA GLU A 142 10.84 15.85 -5.86
C GLU A 142 9.60 15.14 -5.32
N ASP A 143 9.28 13.93 -5.81
CA ASP A 143 8.19 13.09 -5.30
C ASP A 143 8.66 12.05 -4.27
N THR A 144 9.79 12.24 -3.60
CA THR A 144 10.18 11.39 -2.46
C THR A 144 9.72 11.96 -1.13
N HIS A 145 9.50 11.08 -0.11
CA HIS A 145 8.95 11.45 1.19
C HIS A 145 9.76 10.80 2.31
N PHE A 146 11.04 11.18 2.45
CA PHE A 146 12.00 10.62 3.40
C PHE A 146 12.19 11.48 4.64
N GLU A 147 11.67 12.70 4.64
CA GLU A 147 11.88 13.67 5.70
C GLU A 147 11.32 13.15 7.03
N HIS A 148 12.08 13.30 8.11
CA HIS A 148 11.74 12.87 9.48
C HIS A 148 11.71 11.36 9.72
N PHE A 149 12.07 10.53 8.71
CA PHE A 149 12.15 9.09 8.85
C PHE A 149 13.59 8.62 8.90
N PHE A 150 13.85 7.69 9.81
CA PHE A 150 15.18 7.16 10.06
C PHE A 150 15.15 5.65 10.21
N THR A 151 16.28 5.03 9.93
CA THR A 151 16.54 3.59 10.08
C THR A 151 17.88 3.36 10.74
N LEU A 152 18.20 2.11 11.08
CA LEU A 152 19.51 1.73 11.61
C LEU A 152 20.32 1.00 10.54
N ALA A 153 21.55 1.46 10.30
CA ALA A 153 22.53 0.74 9.51
C ALA A 153 23.84 0.61 10.30
N GLY A 154 24.27 -0.62 10.51
CA GLY A 154 25.45 -0.89 11.34
C GLY A 154 25.36 -0.34 12.77
N GLY A 155 24.13 -0.24 13.33
CA GLY A 155 23.86 0.31 14.66
C GLY A 155 23.77 1.85 14.71
N ASN A 156 23.97 2.55 13.60
CA ASN A 156 23.88 4.01 13.52
C ASN A 156 22.56 4.44 12.89
N LYS A 157 21.94 5.48 13.45
CA LYS A 157 20.73 6.11 12.91
C LYS A 157 21.06 6.91 11.67
N GLN A 158 20.36 6.65 10.58
CA GLN A 158 20.50 7.35 9.30
C GLN A 158 19.13 7.60 8.66
N ALA A 159 19.07 8.49 7.67
CA ALA A 159 17.83 8.72 6.92
C ALA A 159 17.32 7.41 6.29
N ASP A 160 16.01 7.15 6.42
CA ASP A 160 15.38 6.01 5.76
C ASP A 160 15.01 6.38 4.33
N THR A 161 15.54 5.65 3.37
CA THR A 161 15.22 5.79 1.94
C THR A 161 14.21 4.74 1.47
N PHE A 162 13.56 4.07 2.41
CA PHE A 162 12.49 3.10 2.18
C PHE A 162 12.88 2.02 1.17
N THR A 163 14.04 1.43 1.36
CA THR A 163 14.52 0.31 0.54
C THR A 163 13.64 -0.93 0.66
N ASP A 164 12.81 -1.00 1.68
CA ASP A 164 11.82 -2.04 1.93
C ASP A 164 10.48 -1.81 1.22
N GLU A 165 10.24 -0.61 0.66
CA GLU A 165 8.94 -0.31 0.03
C GLU A 165 8.74 -1.13 -1.26
N LEU A 166 7.51 -1.66 -1.40
CA LEU A 166 7.04 -2.36 -2.60
C LEU A 166 5.62 -1.94 -2.98
N ALA A 167 5.26 -2.16 -4.24
CA ALA A 167 3.91 -1.96 -4.76
C ALA A 167 3.29 -3.28 -5.21
N LEU A 168 1.95 -3.37 -5.15
CA LEU A 168 1.18 -4.49 -5.68
C LEU A 168 0.54 -4.06 -7.01
N VAL A 169 0.71 -4.86 -8.05
CA VAL A 169 0.20 -4.58 -9.39
C VAL A 169 -0.73 -5.69 -9.84
N LEU A 170 -1.90 -5.32 -10.32
CA LEU A 170 -2.92 -6.23 -10.83
C LEU A 170 -3.03 -6.04 -12.34
N LYS A 171 -2.76 -7.11 -13.12
CA LYS A 171 -2.88 -7.10 -14.58
C LYS A 171 -4.19 -7.75 -14.99
N GLN A 172 -5.02 -7.06 -15.74
CA GLN A 172 -6.32 -7.56 -16.18
C GLN A 172 -6.53 -7.29 -17.67
N GLY A 173 -6.43 -8.30 -18.48
CA GLY A 173 -6.39 -8.14 -19.94
C GLY A 173 -5.21 -7.26 -20.35
N ASP A 174 -5.50 -6.18 -21.07
CA ASP A 174 -4.51 -5.21 -21.54
C ASP A 174 -4.39 -3.98 -20.62
N GLU A 175 -4.88 -4.06 -19.39
CA GLU A 175 -4.85 -2.97 -18.42
C GLU A 175 -4.10 -3.38 -17.15
N VAL A 176 -3.50 -2.39 -16.44
CA VAL A 176 -2.88 -2.60 -15.13
C VAL A 176 -3.49 -1.67 -14.08
N SER A 177 -3.56 -2.17 -12.86
CA SER A 177 -3.92 -1.40 -11.67
C SER A 177 -2.77 -1.44 -10.67
N VAL A 178 -2.44 -0.30 -10.05
CA VAL A 178 -1.35 -0.14 -9.11
C VAL A 178 -1.91 0.15 -7.72
N LEU A 179 -1.56 -0.68 -6.75
CA LEU A 179 -1.85 -0.46 -5.34
C LEU A 179 -0.54 -0.10 -4.63
N SER A 180 -0.51 1.08 -4.02
CA SER A 180 0.59 1.56 -3.20
C SER A 180 0.10 1.87 -1.79
N ALA A 181 0.94 1.71 -0.79
CA ALA A 181 0.54 1.98 0.60
C ALA A 181 0.76 3.45 0.96
N CYS A 182 2.03 3.88 1.08
CA CYS A 182 2.40 5.25 1.41
C CYS A 182 3.12 5.99 0.28
N SER A 183 3.70 5.27 -0.67
CA SER A 183 4.50 5.85 -1.77
C SER A 183 5.64 6.75 -1.26
N HIS A 184 6.39 6.30 -0.26
CA HIS A 184 7.52 7.07 0.25
C HIS A 184 8.61 7.31 -0.81
N ARG A 185 8.78 6.36 -1.72
CA ARG A 185 9.69 6.52 -2.87
C ARG A 185 9.07 7.30 -4.03
N GLY A 186 7.83 7.79 -3.85
CA GLY A 186 7.10 8.60 -4.81
C GLY A 186 6.13 7.79 -5.68
N ILE A 187 4.87 8.22 -5.73
CA ILE A 187 3.86 7.56 -6.57
C ILE A 187 4.20 7.69 -8.07
N THR A 188 4.80 8.78 -8.49
CA THR A 188 5.23 8.99 -9.87
C THR A 188 6.33 8.02 -10.25
N ASN A 189 7.28 7.76 -9.35
CA ASN A 189 8.36 6.79 -9.53
C ASN A 189 7.82 5.36 -9.60
N ILE A 190 6.87 5.00 -8.72
CA ILE A 190 6.21 3.69 -8.73
C ILE A 190 5.52 3.45 -10.08
N ILE A 191 4.76 4.42 -10.58
CA ILE A 191 4.05 4.29 -11.86
C ILE A 191 5.03 4.17 -13.03
N ARG A 192 6.12 4.93 -13.06
CA ARG A 192 7.17 4.82 -14.08
C ARG A 192 7.74 3.40 -14.15
N VAL A 193 8.11 2.82 -13.00
CA VAL A 193 8.63 1.44 -12.92
C VAL A 193 7.61 0.43 -13.45
N VAL A 194 6.33 0.59 -13.12
CA VAL A 194 5.27 -0.31 -13.61
C VAL A 194 5.08 -0.16 -15.13
N GLN A 195 5.11 1.07 -15.66
CA GLN A 195 4.95 1.33 -17.10
C GLN A 195 6.18 0.89 -17.91
N GLU A 196 7.38 0.91 -17.33
CA GLU A 196 8.58 0.34 -17.94
C GLU A 196 8.48 -1.20 -18.07
N TYR A 197 7.92 -1.85 -17.06
CA TYR A 197 7.70 -3.30 -17.07
C TYR A 197 6.53 -3.73 -17.97
N PHE A 198 5.46 -2.93 -18.02
CA PHE A 198 4.29 -3.13 -18.87
C PHE A 198 4.15 -1.96 -19.87
N PRO A 199 5.00 -1.89 -20.89
CA PRO A 199 5.00 -0.77 -21.82
C PRO A 199 3.68 -0.66 -22.59
N GLN A 200 3.21 0.57 -22.80
CA GLN A 200 1.97 0.90 -23.52
C GLN A 200 0.69 0.29 -22.90
N THR A 201 0.76 -0.24 -21.69
CA THR A 201 -0.40 -0.78 -21.00
C THR A 201 -1.14 0.33 -20.26
N PRO A 202 -2.43 0.59 -20.53
CA PRO A 202 -3.20 1.62 -19.85
C PRO A 202 -3.34 1.37 -18.35
N LEU A 203 -3.30 2.44 -17.58
CA LEU A 203 -3.58 2.42 -16.14
C LEU A 203 -5.11 2.42 -15.92
N LYS A 204 -5.64 1.33 -15.38
CA LYS A 204 -7.04 1.23 -15.00
C LYS A 204 -7.33 1.91 -13.67
N LEU A 205 -6.53 1.57 -12.66
CA LEU A 205 -6.64 2.12 -11.31
C LEU A 205 -5.26 2.43 -10.75
N VAL A 206 -5.11 3.57 -10.09
CA VAL A 206 -4.05 3.82 -9.11
C VAL A 206 -4.73 4.06 -7.78
N LEU A 207 -4.40 3.28 -6.75
CA LEU A 207 -5.04 3.35 -5.44
C LEU A 207 -3.99 3.32 -4.33
N GLY A 208 -4.04 4.31 -3.43
CA GLY A 208 -3.18 4.31 -2.24
C GLY A 208 -2.97 5.66 -1.58
N GLY A 209 -2.00 5.69 -0.67
CA GLY A 209 -1.49 6.89 -0.05
C GLY A 209 -0.29 7.46 -0.83
N PHE A 210 -0.20 8.79 -0.92
CA PHE A 210 0.86 9.50 -1.66
C PHE A 210 1.73 10.36 -0.74
N HIS A 211 1.63 10.16 0.55
CA HIS A 211 2.40 10.78 1.63
C HIS A 211 2.49 12.33 1.61
N ILE A 212 1.47 13.01 1.09
CA ILE A 212 1.48 14.47 0.90
C ILE A 212 0.55 15.25 1.83
N ARG A 213 -0.06 14.60 2.83
CA ARG A 213 -1.04 15.24 3.72
C ARG A 213 -0.54 16.55 4.33
N ASN A 214 0.68 16.54 4.86
CA ASN A 214 1.28 17.67 5.57
C ASN A 214 2.37 18.39 4.76
N THR A 215 2.46 18.12 3.46
CA THR A 215 3.46 18.75 2.59
C THR A 215 2.97 20.07 2.01
N ALA A 216 3.90 20.90 1.60
CA ALA A 216 3.62 22.10 0.85
C ALA A 216 2.90 21.79 -0.47
N LYS A 217 2.25 22.80 -1.06
CA LYS A 217 1.45 22.63 -2.28
C LYS A 217 2.29 22.17 -3.46
N GLU A 218 3.55 22.55 -3.50
CA GLU A 218 4.51 22.22 -4.55
C GLU A 218 4.67 20.72 -4.75
N LYS A 219 4.70 19.92 -3.67
CA LYS A 219 4.71 18.44 -3.74
C LYS A 219 3.45 17.90 -4.44
N PHE A 220 2.28 18.44 -4.11
CA PHE A 220 1.04 18.10 -4.81
C PHE A 220 1.13 18.45 -6.31
N ASP A 221 1.64 19.64 -6.63
CA ASP A 221 1.73 20.13 -8.02
C ASP A 221 2.66 19.25 -8.89
N VAL A 222 3.73 18.68 -8.31
CA VAL A 222 4.59 17.69 -8.99
C VAL A 222 3.77 16.44 -9.39
N ILE A 223 3.06 15.86 -8.42
CA ILE A 223 2.25 14.65 -8.65
C ILE A 223 1.09 14.93 -9.60
N ALA A 224 0.38 16.05 -9.43
CA ALA A 224 -0.75 16.43 -10.29
C ALA A 224 -0.31 16.59 -11.74
N ARG A 225 0.81 17.28 -11.99
CA ARG A 225 1.41 17.48 -13.33
C ARG A 225 1.81 16.15 -13.97
N PHE A 226 2.33 15.20 -13.19
CA PHE A 226 2.60 13.86 -13.69
C PHE A 226 1.31 13.16 -14.16
N PHE A 227 0.25 13.21 -13.36
CA PHE A 227 -1.04 12.62 -13.71
C PHE A 227 -1.75 13.29 -14.87
N GLU A 228 -1.46 14.54 -15.24
CA GLU A 228 -1.98 15.15 -16.48
C GLU A 228 -1.62 14.33 -17.73
N ASN A 229 -0.45 13.65 -17.72
CA ASN A 229 0.05 12.84 -18.83
C ASN A 229 -0.08 11.32 -18.58
N HIS A 230 -0.30 10.89 -17.35
CA HIS A 230 -0.34 9.49 -16.92
C HIS A 230 -1.62 9.15 -16.14
N LEU A 231 -2.73 9.84 -16.46
CA LEU A 231 -3.97 9.73 -15.68
C LEU A 231 -4.59 8.33 -15.84
N PRO A 232 -4.78 7.58 -14.74
CA PRO A 232 -5.53 6.33 -14.79
C PRO A 232 -7.01 6.57 -15.07
N GLN A 233 -7.74 5.55 -15.47
CA GLN A 233 -9.21 5.65 -15.58
C GLN A 233 -9.83 5.99 -14.23
N ARG A 234 -9.25 5.50 -13.13
CA ARG A 234 -9.66 5.75 -11.74
C ARG A 234 -8.44 6.05 -10.87
N LEU A 235 -8.49 7.15 -10.12
CA LEU A 235 -7.44 7.59 -9.19
C LEU A 235 -8.01 7.59 -7.76
N GLY A 236 -7.71 6.54 -6.99
CA GLY A 236 -8.13 6.40 -5.61
C GLY A 236 -7.04 6.87 -4.64
N VAL A 237 -7.32 7.91 -3.86
CA VAL A 237 -6.39 8.43 -2.86
C VAL A 237 -6.91 8.20 -1.45
N CYS A 238 -6.01 7.96 -0.49
CA CYS A 238 -6.37 7.67 0.89
C CYS A 238 -5.21 7.89 1.87
N HIS A 239 -5.46 7.56 3.13
CA HIS A 239 -4.47 7.40 4.20
C HIS A 239 -3.55 8.62 4.35
N CYS A 240 -2.27 8.49 4.03
CA CYS A 240 -1.27 9.55 4.17
C CYS A 240 -1.36 10.64 3.08
N THR A 241 -2.25 10.52 2.10
CA THR A 241 -2.58 11.62 1.17
C THR A 241 -3.36 12.73 1.87
N GLY A 242 -4.31 12.36 2.73
CA GLY A 242 -5.19 13.29 3.41
C GLY A 242 -6.36 13.79 2.56
N ILE A 243 -7.45 14.15 3.25
CA ILE A 243 -8.70 14.57 2.60
C ILE A 243 -8.58 15.93 1.90
N ASP A 244 -7.73 16.81 2.44
CA ASP A 244 -7.49 18.14 1.84
C ASP A 244 -6.81 18.02 0.47
N LYS A 245 -5.84 17.11 0.35
CA LYS A 245 -5.17 16.84 -0.92
C LYS A 245 -6.08 16.09 -1.89
N TYR A 246 -6.95 15.19 -1.39
CA TYR A 246 -8.00 14.59 -2.22
C TYR A 246 -8.88 15.67 -2.87
N ALA A 247 -9.30 16.70 -2.13
CA ALA A 247 -10.11 17.76 -2.69
C ALA A 247 -9.41 18.46 -3.89
N LEU A 248 -8.08 18.64 -3.83
CA LEU A 248 -7.30 19.15 -4.93
C LEU A 248 -7.23 18.19 -6.12
N PHE A 249 -7.03 16.87 -5.87
CA PHE A 249 -7.09 15.86 -6.95
C PHE A 249 -8.46 15.85 -7.62
N HIS A 250 -9.54 15.92 -6.84
CA HIS A 250 -10.89 15.97 -7.40
C HIS A 250 -11.13 17.25 -8.22
N GLN A 251 -10.60 18.38 -7.78
CA GLN A 251 -10.64 19.63 -8.56
C GLN A 251 -9.90 19.51 -9.90
N CYS A 252 -8.76 18.83 -9.94
CA CYS A 252 -7.96 18.66 -11.16
C CYS A 252 -8.55 17.61 -12.12
N PHE A 253 -9.05 16.48 -11.59
CA PHE A 253 -9.35 15.28 -12.38
C PHE A 253 -10.82 14.84 -12.33
N GLY A 254 -11.69 15.62 -11.65
CA GLY A 254 -13.12 15.36 -11.55
C GLY A 254 -13.43 13.99 -10.95
N ASP A 255 -14.45 13.33 -11.47
CA ASP A 255 -14.94 12.03 -10.98
C ASP A 255 -13.96 10.86 -11.17
N ARG A 256 -12.87 11.05 -11.89
CA ARG A 256 -11.79 10.05 -11.94
C ARG A 256 -11.07 9.93 -10.59
N ALA A 257 -10.92 11.05 -9.86
CA ALA A 257 -10.34 11.07 -8.53
C ALA A 257 -11.41 10.79 -7.47
N PHE A 258 -11.19 9.78 -6.63
CA PHE A 258 -12.08 9.46 -5.52
C PHE A 258 -11.30 9.25 -4.22
N TYR A 259 -11.97 9.51 -3.09
CA TYR A 259 -11.42 9.16 -1.79
C TYR A 259 -11.75 7.71 -1.46
N ASN A 260 -10.73 6.92 -1.15
CA ASN A 260 -10.91 5.56 -0.69
C ASN A 260 -11.04 5.55 0.85
N TYR A 261 -12.02 4.85 1.37
CA TYR A 261 -12.35 4.80 2.80
C TYR A 261 -12.64 3.38 3.27
N THR A 262 -12.59 3.14 4.57
CA THR A 262 -12.91 1.83 5.17
C THR A 262 -14.32 1.36 4.76
N GLY A 263 -14.39 0.16 4.22
CA GLY A 263 -15.61 -0.46 3.70
C GLY A 263 -15.88 -0.20 2.22
N ARG A 264 -15.07 0.65 1.54
CA ARG A 264 -15.20 0.85 0.10
C ARG A 264 -14.82 -0.41 -0.67
N VAL A 265 -15.55 -0.66 -1.74
CA VAL A 265 -15.29 -1.77 -2.69
C VAL A 265 -15.07 -1.18 -4.08
N GLU A 266 -13.96 -1.53 -4.71
CA GLU A 266 -13.68 -1.29 -6.12
C GLU A 266 -13.69 -2.62 -6.86
N ILE A 267 -14.30 -2.63 -8.06
CA ILE A 267 -14.38 -3.79 -8.94
C ILE A 267 -13.67 -3.43 -10.25
N LEU A 268 -12.68 -4.23 -10.61
CA LEU A 268 -11.89 -4.08 -11.82
C LEU A 268 -12.42 -4.97 -12.95
#